data_690199cef59cfdd7a12a12f571a490ec
#
_entry.id   690199cef59cfdd7a12a12f571a490ec
#
_cell.length_a   1.000
_cell.length_b   1.000
_cell.length_c   1.000
_cell.angle_alpha   90.00
_cell.angle_beta   90.00
_cell.angle_gamma   90.00
#
_symmetry.space_group_name_H-M   'P 1'
#
loop_
_entity.id
_entity.type
_entity.pdbx_description
1 polymer ?
#
loop_
_entity_poly.entity_id
_entity_poly.type
_entity_poly.pdbx_seq_one_letter_code
_entity_poly.pdbx_strand_id
1 'polypeptide(L)'
;MDTSFRDGFQSVYGARVLTPDFLPALDASVEAGITHFEAGGGARFQSLFFYCNESAFDMMDTFRAKVGPDANLQTLARGINVVALSQQPRDIIDLHAKMFKKHGMTTIRNFDALNDIRNLQYSAERITAHGLKHEVVITIMDLPPGCEGAHTPEFYLERLQLLLDKEVPFDSICFKDSSGTANPRKVYATIKGARKILPADTHIRIHTHDTVGCGVAQYLAAIEAGVDGIDLAKNPVSGGTSQPDFISMWHALKGTDYTLDFDFEKILTATEVFEECMKDYFVPPEARQVTALIAVSPMPGGALTANTMMMRDIKTLHLLPKVIKELPEVVRLGGFGTSVTPVSQFYFQQAYANVALGRWKKITPDYGDMVLGYFGQTPVRPDPEIVKLAEKQRKKAIYHGDPLDLLEPGIPAATRKLEEHGLPSTEENIFIIASCEGKGLDFLLGQSKVNVRKQSATSQLN
;
A
#
# COMPACT_ATOMS: atom_id res chain seq x y z
N MET A 1 -9.25 -7.03 -10.55
CA MET A 1 -9.06 -7.56 -9.18
C MET A 1 -9.92 -6.77 -8.23
N ASP A 2 -10.54 -7.43 -7.26
CA ASP A 2 -11.31 -6.78 -6.18
C ASP A 2 -10.38 -6.42 -5.02
N THR A 3 -10.21 -5.13 -4.75
CA THR A 3 -9.37 -4.60 -3.68
C THR A 3 -10.15 -4.19 -2.43
N SER A 4 -11.48 -4.37 -2.43
CA SER A 4 -12.38 -3.89 -1.37
C SER A 4 -11.95 -4.33 0.02
N PHE A 5 -11.56 -5.60 0.17
CA PHE A 5 -11.30 -6.24 1.47
C PHE A 5 -9.88 -6.03 2.02
N ARG A 6 -8.99 -5.40 1.24
CA ARG A 6 -7.63 -5.03 1.69
C ARG A 6 -7.37 -3.54 1.51
N ASP A 7 -7.18 -3.05 0.26
CA ASP A 7 -6.84 -1.64 0.02
C ASP A 7 -8.04 -0.71 0.27
N GLY A 8 -9.25 -1.14 -0.11
CA GLY A 8 -10.48 -0.44 0.23
C GLY A 8 -10.65 -0.23 1.72
N PHE A 9 -10.47 -1.29 2.53
CA PHE A 9 -10.50 -1.16 4.00
C PHE A 9 -9.39 -0.26 4.52
N GLN A 10 -8.19 -0.37 3.98
CA GLN A 10 -7.07 0.48 4.37
C GLN A 10 -7.34 1.95 4.04
N SER A 11 -7.91 2.21 2.88
CA SER A 11 -8.13 3.56 2.35
C SER A 11 -9.29 4.28 3.03
N VAL A 12 -10.34 3.54 3.45
CA VAL A 12 -11.56 4.14 4.01
C VAL A 12 -11.64 4.04 5.52
N TYR A 13 -11.26 2.89 6.09
CA TYR A 13 -11.39 2.62 7.54
C TYR A 13 -10.06 2.58 8.28
N GLY A 14 -8.94 2.95 7.63
CA GLY A 14 -7.61 2.77 8.20
C GLY A 14 -7.29 1.30 8.49
N ALA A 15 -7.85 0.40 7.70
CA ALA A 15 -7.77 -1.06 7.81
C ALA A 15 -8.39 -1.67 9.10
N ARG A 16 -9.18 -0.91 9.88
CA ARG A 16 -9.75 -1.32 11.16
C ARG A 16 -11.14 -1.93 10.97
N VAL A 17 -11.21 -3.10 10.33
CA VAL A 17 -12.45 -3.84 10.06
C VAL A 17 -12.32 -5.24 10.63
N LEU A 18 -13.32 -5.67 11.41
CA LEU A 18 -13.37 -7.02 12.00
C LEU A 18 -13.65 -8.07 10.91
N THR A 19 -13.00 -9.22 11.04
CA THR A 19 -13.12 -10.30 10.06
C THR A 19 -14.55 -10.80 9.90
N PRO A 20 -15.31 -11.11 10.95
CA PRO A 20 -16.67 -11.60 10.81
C PRO A 20 -17.61 -10.61 10.10
N ASP A 21 -17.37 -9.31 10.24
CA ASP A 21 -18.30 -8.28 9.76
C ASP A 21 -18.36 -8.21 8.22
N PHE A 22 -17.30 -8.60 7.51
CA PHE A 22 -17.27 -8.52 6.04
C PHE A 22 -17.46 -9.85 5.31
N LEU A 23 -17.48 -10.99 6.02
CA LEU A 23 -17.58 -12.30 5.37
C LEU A 23 -18.82 -12.46 4.49
N PRO A 24 -20.03 -11.95 4.84
CA PRO A 24 -21.18 -12.03 3.95
C PRO A 24 -20.96 -11.27 2.62
N ALA A 25 -20.25 -10.14 2.66
CA ALA A 25 -19.92 -9.39 1.45
C ALA A 25 -18.88 -10.11 0.58
N LEU A 26 -17.97 -10.86 1.22
CA LEU A 26 -17.02 -11.70 0.51
C LEU A 26 -17.73 -12.86 -0.20
N ASP A 27 -18.65 -13.55 0.48
CA ASP A 27 -19.46 -14.62 -0.10
C ASP A 27 -20.25 -14.12 -1.33
N ALA A 28 -20.93 -12.98 -1.20
CA ALA A 28 -21.65 -12.35 -2.30
C ALA A 28 -20.76 -11.95 -3.48
N SER A 29 -19.50 -11.55 -3.20
CA SER A 29 -18.51 -11.22 -4.25
C SER A 29 -18.05 -12.47 -5.02
N VAL A 30 -17.90 -13.60 -4.34
CA VAL A 30 -17.61 -14.89 -4.97
C VAL A 30 -18.78 -15.34 -5.85
N GLU A 31 -20.01 -15.21 -5.37
CA GLU A 31 -21.23 -15.51 -6.15
C GLU A 31 -21.38 -14.62 -7.39
N ALA A 32 -20.84 -13.42 -7.35
CA ALA A 32 -20.80 -12.52 -8.50
C ALA A 32 -19.75 -12.89 -9.56
N GLY A 33 -18.97 -13.94 -9.34
CA GLY A 33 -17.97 -14.45 -10.26
C GLY A 33 -16.58 -13.84 -10.07
N ILE A 34 -16.34 -13.11 -9.00
CA ILE A 34 -14.99 -12.57 -8.72
C ILE A 34 -14.07 -13.72 -8.30
N THR A 35 -12.96 -13.87 -9.02
CA THR A 35 -11.95 -14.92 -8.80
C THR A 35 -10.58 -14.37 -8.42
N HIS A 36 -10.41 -13.05 -8.37
CA HIS A 36 -9.16 -12.40 -8.02
C HIS A 36 -9.39 -11.33 -6.94
N PHE A 37 -8.91 -11.59 -5.74
CA PHE A 37 -9.09 -10.74 -4.57
C PHE A 37 -7.76 -10.26 -4.01
N GLU A 38 -7.73 -9.04 -3.48
CA GLU A 38 -6.62 -8.56 -2.67
C GLU A 38 -6.93 -8.80 -1.18
N ALA A 39 -6.05 -9.51 -0.47
CA ALA A 39 -6.23 -9.91 0.92
C ALA A 39 -4.93 -9.83 1.72
N GLY A 40 -5.03 -9.73 3.03
CA GLY A 40 -3.98 -9.99 4.02
C GLY A 40 -2.95 -8.90 4.24
N GLY A 41 -2.17 -8.54 3.24
CA GLY A 41 -0.94 -7.75 3.38
C GLY A 41 -1.08 -6.25 3.62
N GLY A 42 0.03 -5.55 3.47
CA GLY A 42 0.10 -4.13 3.72
C GLY A 42 -0.23 -3.75 5.18
N ALA A 43 -0.85 -2.58 5.39
CA ALA A 43 -1.27 -2.17 6.73
C ALA A 43 -2.42 -3.01 7.30
N ARG A 44 -3.16 -3.76 6.45
CA ARG A 44 -4.22 -4.66 6.92
C ARG A 44 -3.68 -5.77 7.83
N PHE A 45 -2.50 -6.32 7.51
CA PHE A 45 -1.84 -7.32 8.35
C PHE A 45 -1.63 -6.80 9.79
N GLN A 46 -0.95 -5.66 9.92
CA GLN A 46 -0.65 -5.08 11.23
C GLN A 46 -1.92 -4.58 11.95
N SER A 47 -2.89 -4.04 11.21
CA SER A 47 -4.11 -3.47 11.79
C SER A 47 -4.96 -4.50 12.54
N LEU A 48 -4.95 -5.75 12.12
CA LEU A 48 -5.65 -6.83 12.80
C LEU A 48 -5.12 -7.04 14.22
N PHE A 49 -3.80 -7.07 14.39
CA PHE A 49 -3.16 -7.17 15.72
C PHE A 49 -3.30 -5.89 16.53
N PHE A 50 -3.16 -4.72 15.87
CA PHE A 50 -3.09 -3.42 16.57
C PHE A 50 -4.44 -2.90 17.04
N TYR A 51 -5.51 -3.18 16.29
CA TYR A 51 -6.81 -2.53 16.47
C TYR A 51 -8.02 -3.46 16.51
N CYS A 52 -7.91 -4.66 15.92
CA CYS A 52 -9.03 -5.59 15.85
C CYS A 52 -8.96 -6.69 16.92
N ASN A 53 -7.79 -6.88 17.55
CA ASN A 53 -7.51 -8.03 18.42
C ASN A 53 -7.78 -9.37 17.73
N GLU A 54 -7.39 -9.45 16.45
CA GLU A 54 -7.56 -10.63 15.60
C GLU A 54 -6.21 -11.05 15.01
N SER A 55 -6.04 -12.36 14.77
CA SER A 55 -4.91 -12.90 14.03
C SER A 55 -5.06 -12.64 12.53
N ALA A 56 -4.05 -12.01 11.92
CA ALA A 56 -4.03 -11.81 10.47
C ALA A 56 -3.91 -13.15 9.71
N PHE A 57 -3.26 -14.14 10.30
CA PHE A 57 -3.14 -15.48 9.72
C PHE A 57 -4.49 -16.20 9.70
N ASP A 58 -5.24 -16.16 10.81
CA ASP A 58 -6.57 -16.77 10.89
C ASP A 58 -7.55 -16.07 9.91
N MET A 59 -7.42 -14.76 9.75
CA MET A 59 -8.20 -14.02 8.76
C MET A 59 -7.86 -14.50 7.33
N MET A 60 -6.58 -14.71 7.00
CA MET A 60 -6.17 -15.19 5.68
C MET A 60 -6.68 -16.62 5.43
N ASP A 61 -6.60 -17.51 6.43
CA ASP A 61 -7.13 -18.88 6.35
C ASP A 61 -8.65 -18.88 6.14
N THR A 62 -9.37 -18.02 6.88
CA THR A 62 -10.82 -17.84 6.74
C THR A 62 -11.16 -17.30 5.34
N PHE A 63 -10.42 -16.32 4.87
CA PHE A 63 -10.62 -15.74 3.52
C PHE A 63 -10.42 -16.81 2.44
N ARG A 64 -9.33 -17.61 2.53
CA ARG A 64 -9.05 -18.72 1.59
C ARG A 64 -10.16 -19.76 1.63
N ALA A 65 -10.64 -20.14 2.81
CA ALA A 65 -11.74 -21.10 2.93
C ALA A 65 -13.03 -20.62 2.25
N LYS A 66 -13.31 -19.31 2.31
CA LYS A 66 -14.49 -18.68 1.70
C LYS A 66 -14.41 -18.59 0.17
N VAL A 67 -13.27 -18.16 -0.37
CA VAL A 67 -13.14 -17.97 -1.83
C VAL A 67 -12.82 -19.27 -2.58
N GLY A 68 -12.51 -20.33 -1.88
CA GLY A 68 -12.15 -21.63 -2.48
C GLY A 68 -10.69 -21.71 -2.96
N PRO A 69 -10.24 -22.88 -3.41
CA PRO A 69 -8.84 -23.14 -3.75
C PRO A 69 -8.37 -22.45 -5.03
N ASP A 70 -9.28 -22.20 -5.98
CA ASP A 70 -8.95 -21.74 -7.32
C ASP A 70 -8.84 -20.21 -7.45
N ALA A 71 -9.38 -19.48 -6.47
CA ALA A 71 -9.29 -18.01 -6.49
C ALA A 71 -7.85 -17.53 -6.31
N ASN A 72 -7.46 -16.51 -7.10
CA ASN A 72 -6.19 -15.82 -6.90
C ASN A 72 -6.32 -14.88 -5.69
N LEU A 73 -5.66 -15.24 -4.59
CA LEU A 73 -5.50 -14.35 -3.44
C LEU A 73 -4.17 -13.64 -3.54
N GLN A 74 -4.25 -12.35 -3.80
CA GLN A 74 -3.10 -11.47 -3.92
C GLN A 74 -2.92 -10.65 -2.66
N THR A 75 -1.70 -10.59 -2.16
CA THR A 75 -1.33 -9.75 -1.03
C THR A 75 -0.35 -8.66 -1.45
N LEU A 76 -0.11 -7.67 -0.58
CA LEU A 76 0.80 -6.56 -0.82
C LEU A 76 2.02 -6.65 0.09
N ALA A 77 3.22 -6.58 -0.49
CA ALA A 77 4.49 -6.39 0.19
C ALA A 77 5.18 -5.10 -0.25
N ARG A 78 6.02 -4.54 0.62
CA ARG A 78 6.73 -3.27 0.44
C ARG A 78 8.24 -3.51 0.29
N GLY A 79 8.64 -4.34 -0.68
CA GLY A 79 10.04 -4.69 -0.87
C GLY A 79 10.69 -5.21 0.42
N ILE A 80 11.81 -4.60 0.80
CA ILE A 80 12.56 -4.95 2.02
C ILE A 80 11.83 -4.63 3.34
N ASN A 81 10.71 -3.89 3.28
CA ASN A 81 9.90 -3.60 4.47
C ASN A 81 8.79 -4.62 4.71
N VAL A 82 8.48 -5.47 3.74
CA VAL A 82 7.37 -6.44 3.72
C VAL A 82 6.04 -5.82 4.17
N VAL A 83 5.56 -6.07 5.37
CA VAL A 83 4.32 -5.46 5.92
C VAL A 83 4.59 -4.30 6.88
N ALA A 84 5.86 -4.09 7.29
CA ALA A 84 6.26 -3.08 8.27
C ALA A 84 6.55 -1.70 7.64
N LEU A 85 6.81 -0.68 8.47
CA LEU A 85 7.32 0.61 8.04
C LEU A 85 8.85 0.63 8.00
N SER A 86 9.51 -0.13 8.88
CA SER A 86 10.95 -0.34 8.92
C SER A 86 11.37 -1.48 7.98
N GLN A 87 12.62 -1.44 7.54
CA GLN A 87 13.21 -2.57 6.80
C GLN A 87 13.23 -3.82 7.67
N GLN A 88 13.10 -4.97 7.02
CA GLN A 88 13.14 -6.26 7.68
C GLN A 88 14.40 -7.03 7.29
N PRO A 89 15.02 -7.78 8.23
CA PRO A 89 16.14 -8.65 7.91
C PRO A 89 15.82 -9.71 6.85
N ARG A 90 16.84 -10.21 6.16
CA ARG A 90 16.70 -11.20 5.09
C ARG A 90 15.92 -12.44 5.53
N ASP A 91 16.17 -12.95 6.72
CA ASP A 91 15.46 -14.11 7.28
C ASP A 91 13.96 -13.84 7.54
N ILE A 92 13.59 -12.62 7.90
CA ILE A 92 12.19 -12.21 8.08
C ILE A 92 11.51 -11.99 6.72
N ILE A 93 12.22 -11.49 5.71
CA ILE A 93 11.68 -11.38 4.34
C ILE A 93 11.39 -12.78 3.77
N ASP A 94 12.28 -13.75 3.99
CA ASP A 94 12.04 -15.14 3.60
C ASP A 94 10.85 -15.75 4.37
N LEU A 95 10.82 -15.56 5.69
CA LEU A 95 9.72 -16.03 6.53
C LEU A 95 8.37 -15.41 6.13
N HIS A 96 8.34 -14.14 5.68
CA HIS A 96 7.13 -13.51 5.14
C HIS A 96 6.55 -14.31 3.97
N ALA A 97 7.36 -14.59 2.94
CA ALA A 97 6.90 -15.34 1.78
C ALA A 97 6.39 -16.75 2.17
N LYS A 98 7.15 -17.44 3.06
CA LYS A 98 6.77 -18.75 3.59
C LYS A 98 5.42 -18.71 4.30
N MET A 99 5.22 -17.77 5.23
CA MET A 99 3.98 -17.67 6.00
C MET A 99 2.78 -17.28 5.14
N PHE A 100 2.94 -16.34 4.23
CA PHE A 100 1.85 -15.96 3.34
C PHE A 100 1.44 -17.11 2.40
N LYS A 101 2.40 -17.90 1.90
CA LYS A 101 2.09 -19.14 1.17
C LYS A 101 1.33 -20.14 2.03
N LYS A 102 1.80 -20.38 3.27
CA LYS A 102 1.17 -21.29 4.22
C LYS A 102 -0.29 -20.92 4.48
N HIS A 103 -0.58 -19.62 4.60
CA HIS A 103 -1.91 -19.09 4.88
C HIS A 103 -2.70 -18.73 3.61
N GLY A 104 -2.45 -19.45 2.52
CA GLY A 104 -3.33 -19.50 1.35
C GLY A 104 -3.17 -18.39 0.33
N MET A 105 -2.17 -17.48 0.45
CA MET A 105 -1.89 -16.52 -0.61
C MET A 105 -1.30 -17.23 -1.83
N THR A 106 -1.63 -16.72 -3.02
CA THR A 106 -1.13 -17.24 -4.29
C THR A 106 -0.19 -16.28 -4.99
N THR A 107 -0.38 -14.98 -4.78
CA THR A 107 0.40 -13.93 -5.42
C THR A 107 0.83 -12.88 -4.40
N ILE A 108 2.07 -12.43 -4.48
CA ILE A 108 2.54 -11.24 -3.75
C ILE A 108 2.79 -10.12 -4.76
N ARG A 109 2.06 -9.02 -4.61
CA ARG A 109 2.35 -7.72 -5.24
C ARG A 109 3.43 -7.04 -4.42
N ASN A 110 4.56 -6.73 -5.02
CA ASN A 110 5.75 -6.27 -4.32
C ASN A 110 6.31 -4.99 -4.93
N PHE A 111 6.41 -3.92 -4.14
CA PHE A 111 6.89 -2.61 -4.58
C PHE A 111 8.01 -2.06 -3.70
N ASP A 112 8.81 -1.18 -4.26
CA ASP A 112 9.70 -0.32 -3.48
C ASP A 112 9.28 1.15 -3.59
N ALA A 113 9.21 1.86 -2.46
CA ALA A 113 8.72 3.23 -2.42
C ALA A 113 9.70 4.27 -3.02
N LEU A 114 10.93 3.89 -3.30
CA LEU A 114 11.92 4.70 -3.98
C LEU A 114 12.07 4.32 -5.46
N ASN A 115 11.38 3.26 -5.91
CA ASN A 115 11.64 2.58 -7.20
C ASN A 115 13.12 2.15 -7.33
N ASP A 116 13.76 1.84 -6.21
CA ASP A 116 15.09 1.24 -6.21
C ASP A 116 14.99 -0.26 -6.44
N ILE A 117 15.27 -0.68 -7.67
CA ILE A 117 15.12 -2.09 -8.09
C ILE A 117 15.99 -3.05 -7.26
N ARG A 118 17.07 -2.57 -6.64
CA ARG A 118 17.90 -3.39 -5.74
C ARG A 118 17.11 -3.89 -4.53
N ASN A 119 16.20 -3.07 -4.01
CA ASN A 119 15.34 -3.42 -2.88
C ASN A 119 14.30 -4.50 -3.20
N LEU A 120 14.05 -4.79 -4.48
CA LEU A 120 13.10 -5.81 -4.92
C LEU A 120 13.76 -7.18 -5.15
N GLN A 121 15.05 -7.23 -5.46
CA GLN A 121 15.76 -8.43 -5.88
C GLN A 121 15.58 -9.59 -4.88
N TYR A 122 16.02 -9.38 -3.63
CA TYR A 122 15.98 -10.43 -2.62
C TYR A 122 14.54 -10.89 -2.30
N SER A 123 13.59 -9.96 -2.14
CA SER A 123 12.20 -10.30 -1.86
C SER A 123 11.54 -11.05 -3.03
N ALA A 124 11.84 -10.69 -4.29
CA ALA A 124 11.36 -11.39 -5.47
C ALA A 124 11.85 -12.85 -5.51
N GLU A 125 13.14 -13.07 -5.25
CA GLU A 125 13.72 -14.42 -5.18
C GLU A 125 13.07 -15.27 -4.08
N ARG A 126 12.75 -14.68 -2.92
CA ARG A 126 12.07 -15.42 -1.84
C ARG A 126 10.63 -15.73 -2.17
N ILE A 127 9.90 -14.80 -2.77
CA ILE A 127 8.52 -15.02 -3.22
C ILE A 127 8.44 -16.21 -4.17
N THR A 128 9.29 -16.23 -5.19
CA THR A 128 9.30 -17.32 -6.19
C THR A 128 9.81 -18.64 -5.61
N ALA A 129 10.82 -18.60 -4.73
CA ALA A 129 11.36 -19.79 -4.07
C ALA A 129 10.30 -20.52 -3.19
N HIS A 130 9.37 -19.79 -2.60
CA HIS A 130 8.25 -20.37 -1.86
C HIS A 130 7.04 -20.76 -2.75
N GLY A 131 7.18 -20.69 -4.07
CA GLY A 131 6.13 -21.08 -5.02
C GLY A 131 4.91 -20.14 -5.02
N LEU A 132 5.13 -18.87 -4.73
CA LEU A 132 4.18 -17.79 -4.93
C LEU A 132 4.43 -17.12 -6.29
N LYS A 133 3.38 -16.60 -6.91
CA LYS A 133 3.53 -15.70 -8.05
C LYS A 133 3.99 -14.32 -7.56
N HIS A 134 4.88 -13.71 -8.31
CA HIS A 134 5.38 -12.38 -8.04
C HIS A 134 4.79 -11.38 -9.03
N GLU A 135 3.97 -10.45 -8.57
CA GLU A 135 3.58 -9.25 -9.31
C GLU A 135 4.51 -8.11 -8.90
N VAL A 136 5.51 -7.82 -9.73
CA VAL A 136 6.44 -6.73 -9.47
C VAL A 136 5.77 -5.39 -9.76
N VAL A 137 6.11 -4.36 -8.98
CA VAL A 137 5.48 -3.03 -9.11
C VAL A 137 6.51 -1.97 -9.47
N ILE A 138 6.15 -1.13 -10.44
CA ILE A 138 6.73 0.19 -10.62
C ILE A 138 5.71 1.20 -10.10
N THR A 139 6.08 1.96 -9.06
CA THR A 139 5.21 2.97 -8.48
C THR A 139 5.24 4.23 -9.33
N ILE A 140 4.06 4.76 -9.65
CA ILE A 140 3.90 5.94 -10.50
C ILE A 140 3.18 7.08 -9.78
N MET A 141 3.45 8.32 -10.15
CA MET A 141 2.75 9.52 -9.66
C MET A 141 3.07 10.72 -10.54
N ASP A 142 2.42 11.86 -10.31
CA ASP A 142 2.91 13.14 -10.78
C ASP A 142 3.73 13.86 -9.70
N LEU A 143 4.69 14.65 -10.13
CA LEU A 143 5.45 15.53 -9.25
C LEU A 143 4.64 16.79 -8.92
N PRO A 144 4.92 17.46 -7.79
CA PRO A 144 4.41 18.80 -7.54
C PRO A 144 4.77 19.76 -8.67
N PRO A 145 3.95 20.79 -8.96
CA PRO A 145 4.21 21.75 -10.01
C PRO A 145 5.61 22.39 -9.91
N GLY A 146 6.29 22.51 -11.05
CA GLY A 146 7.65 23.07 -11.11
C GLY A 146 8.76 22.11 -10.70
N CYS A 147 8.44 20.83 -10.42
CA CYS A 147 9.42 19.79 -10.14
C CYS A 147 9.67 18.93 -11.39
N GLU A 148 10.92 18.59 -11.64
CA GLU A 148 11.37 17.78 -12.77
C GLU A 148 12.47 16.80 -12.34
N GLY A 149 12.81 15.81 -13.20
CA GLY A 149 13.95 14.90 -13.00
C GLY A 149 13.57 13.49 -12.58
N ALA A 150 12.27 13.22 -12.30
CA ALA A 150 11.75 11.87 -12.03
C ALA A 150 10.28 11.78 -12.45
N HIS A 151 9.70 10.59 -12.35
CA HIS A 151 8.27 10.32 -12.53
C HIS A 151 7.71 10.73 -13.90
N THR A 152 8.53 10.63 -14.95
CA THR A 152 8.09 10.68 -16.36
C THR A 152 7.88 9.25 -16.89
N PRO A 153 7.18 9.07 -18.03
CA PRO A 153 7.11 7.74 -18.68
C PRO A 153 8.48 7.14 -18.93
N GLU A 154 9.45 7.93 -19.37
CA GLU A 154 10.83 7.51 -19.65
C GLU A 154 11.52 7.00 -18.37
N PHE A 155 11.37 7.71 -17.26
CA PHE A 155 11.87 7.27 -15.95
C PHE A 155 11.32 5.89 -15.56
N TYR A 156 10.03 5.66 -15.74
CA TYR A 156 9.42 4.37 -15.40
C TYR A 156 9.88 3.24 -16.35
N LEU A 157 10.06 3.54 -17.63
CA LEU A 157 10.58 2.58 -18.60
C LEU A 157 12.05 2.24 -18.35
N GLU A 158 12.86 3.19 -17.87
CA GLU A 158 14.21 2.93 -17.38
C GLU A 158 14.21 2.00 -16.17
N ARG A 159 13.28 2.21 -15.20
CA ARG A 159 13.14 1.29 -14.05
C ARG A 159 12.72 -0.10 -14.51
N LEU A 160 11.81 -0.20 -15.48
CA LEU A 160 11.42 -1.46 -16.10
C LEU A 160 12.61 -2.15 -16.77
N GLN A 161 13.38 -1.42 -17.57
CA GLN A 161 14.57 -1.99 -18.22
C GLN A 161 15.59 -2.47 -17.19
N LEU A 162 15.85 -1.69 -16.14
CA LEU A 162 16.76 -2.08 -15.06
C LEU A 162 16.28 -3.35 -14.32
N LEU A 163 14.97 -3.53 -14.17
CA LEU A 163 14.38 -4.73 -13.59
C LEU A 163 14.66 -5.96 -14.48
N LEU A 164 14.54 -5.82 -15.79
CA LEU A 164 14.86 -6.88 -16.76
C LEU A 164 16.36 -7.16 -16.80
N ASP A 165 17.20 -6.14 -16.86
CA ASP A 165 18.66 -6.26 -16.91
C ASP A 165 19.23 -6.94 -15.65
N LYS A 166 18.57 -6.79 -14.50
CA LYS A 166 18.91 -7.46 -13.25
C LYS A 166 18.28 -8.83 -13.10
N GLU A 167 17.53 -9.26 -14.07
CA GLU A 167 16.85 -10.57 -14.06
C GLU A 167 16.00 -10.78 -12.78
N VAL A 168 15.36 -9.70 -12.27
CA VAL A 168 14.43 -9.81 -11.13
C VAL A 168 13.27 -10.73 -11.52
N PRO A 169 13.04 -11.86 -10.84
CA PRO A 169 12.00 -12.80 -11.23
C PRO A 169 10.61 -12.22 -10.98
N PHE A 170 9.71 -12.29 -11.98
CA PHE A 170 8.30 -11.90 -11.85
C PHE A 170 7.40 -12.65 -12.83
N ASP A 171 6.12 -12.81 -12.48
CA ASP A 171 5.07 -13.41 -13.31
C ASP A 171 4.20 -12.34 -13.99
N SER A 172 4.08 -11.17 -13.38
CA SER A 172 3.29 -10.05 -13.88
C SER A 172 3.84 -8.72 -13.36
N ILE A 173 3.45 -7.62 -14.00
CA ILE A 173 3.85 -6.29 -13.57
C ILE A 173 2.64 -5.40 -13.30
N CYS A 174 2.73 -4.56 -12.26
CA CYS A 174 1.73 -3.56 -11.96
C CYS A 174 2.35 -2.15 -11.96
N PHE A 175 1.73 -1.22 -12.68
CA PHE A 175 2.00 0.21 -12.52
C PHE A 175 1.03 0.74 -11.46
N LYS A 176 1.58 1.22 -10.31
CA LYS A 176 0.76 1.55 -9.14
C LYS A 176 0.84 3.02 -8.78
N ASP A 177 -0.30 3.71 -8.88
CA ASP A 177 -0.50 5.07 -8.40
C ASP A 177 -1.35 5.09 -7.12
N SER A 178 -0.71 5.10 -5.97
CA SER A 178 -1.44 5.14 -4.68
C SER A 178 -1.97 6.52 -4.32
N SER A 179 -1.55 7.57 -5.01
CA SER A 179 -2.01 8.95 -4.81
C SER A 179 -3.13 9.35 -5.77
N GLY A 180 -3.28 8.64 -6.89
CA GLY A 180 -4.20 8.99 -7.96
C GLY A 180 -3.76 10.23 -8.77
N THR A 181 -2.48 10.62 -8.70
CA THR A 181 -1.98 11.86 -9.31
C THR A 181 -1.41 11.69 -10.71
N ALA A 182 -1.01 10.49 -11.12
CA ALA A 182 -0.51 10.26 -12.47
C ALA A 182 -1.60 10.59 -13.49
N ASN A 183 -1.37 11.61 -14.32
CA ASN A 183 -2.38 12.01 -15.29
C ASN A 183 -2.61 10.94 -16.37
N PRO A 184 -3.80 10.87 -17.00
CA PRO A 184 -4.14 9.82 -17.97
C PRO A 184 -3.17 9.70 -19.13
N ARG A 185 -2.61 10.81 -19.63
CA ARG A 185 -1.63 10.80 -20.72
C ARG A 185 -0.31 10.14 -20.30
N LYS A 186 0.15 10.40 -19.08
CA LYS A 186 1.34 9.73 -18.51
C LYS A 186 1.10 8.22 -18.38
N VAL A 187 -0.06 7.83 -17.85
CA VAL A 187 -0.46 6.41 -17.72
C VAL A 187 -0.44 5.73 -19.09
N TYR A 188 -1.11 6.33 -20.10
CA TYR A 188 -1.11 5.82 -21.46
C TYR A 188 0.30 5.63 -22.00
N ALA A 189 1.14 6.66 -21.93
CA ALA A 189 2.50 6.63 -22.47
C ALA A 189 3.37 5.55 -21.80
N THR A 190 3.26 5.43 -20.48
CA THR A 190 4.01 4.44 -19.69
C THR A 190 3.60 3.01 -20.06
N ILE A 191 2.31 2.69 -20.08
CA ILE A 191 1.84 1.33 -20.40
C ILE A 191 2.12 0.99 -21.86
N LYS A 192 1.89 1.94 -22.79
CA LYS A 192 2.20 1.75 -24.21
C LYS A 192 3.69 1.52 -24.45
N GLY A 193 4.56 2.20 -23.70
CA GLY A 193 6.01 1.97 -23.71
C GLY A 193 6.38 0.61 -23.14
N ALA A 194 5.79 0.22 -22.01
CA ALA A 194 6.04 -1.07 -21.37
C ALA A 194 5.67 -2.26 -22.27
N ARG A 195 4.55 -2.17 -23.00
CA ARG A 195 4.16 -3.20 -23.99
C ARG A 195 5.18 -3.43 -25.12
N LYS A 196 6.00 -2.43 -25.43
CA LYS A 196 7.07 -2.57 -26.44
C LYS A 196 8.33 -3.24 -25.90
N ILE A 197 8.52 -3.20 -24.58
CA ILE A 197 9.70 -3.73 -23.88
C ILE A 197 9.45 -5.15 -23.41
N LEU A 198 8.27 -5.40 -22.85
CA LEU A 198 7.88 -6.68 -22.25
C LEU A 198 7.48 -7.71 -23.31
N PRO A 199 7.69 -9.03 -23.04
CA PRO A 199 7.08 -10.10 -23.82
C PRO A 199 5.56 -9.90 -23.98
N ALA A 200 5.02 -10.33 -25.12
CA ALA A 200 3.61 -10.09 -25.48
C ALA A 200 2.62 -10.73 -24.51
N ASP A 201 3.00 -11.82 -23.86
CA ASP A 201 2.22 -12.60 -22.90
C ASP A 201 2.38 -12.11 -21.44
N THR A 202 3.24 -11.14 -21.19
CA THR A 202 3.39 -10.57 -19.85
C THR A 202 2.13 -9.82 -19.44
N HIS A 203 1.49 -10.25 -18.36
CA HIS A 203 0.32 -9.57 -17.81
C HIS A 203 0.71 -8.21 -17.18
N ILE A 204 0.16 -7.13 -17.72
CA ILE A 204 0.31 -5.77 -17.20
C ILE A 204 -0.97 -5.37 -16.46
N ARG A 205 -0.83 -4.92 -15.23
CA ARG A 205 -1.91 -4.40 -14.40
C ARG A 205 -1.68 -2.93 -14.08
N ILE A 206 -2.76 -2.20 -13.90
CA ILE A 206 -2.74 -0.86 -13.31
C ILE A 206 -3.57 -0.81 -12.03
N HIS A 207 -3.05 -0.07 -11.06
CA HIS A 207 -3.74 0.26 -9.83
C HIS A 207 -3.70 1.78 -9.64
N THR A 208 -4.84 2.38 -9.35
CA THR A 208 -4.90 3.80 -8.99
C THR A 208 -5.95 4.05 -7.90
N HIS A 209 -5.78 5.15 -7.18
CA HIS A 209 -6.77 5.69 -6.26
C HIS A 209 -7.53 6.85 -6.90
N ASP A 210 -8.78 7.06 -6.50
CA ASP A 210 -9.62 8.13 -7.03
C ASP A 210 -9.51 9.44 -6.22
N THR A 211 -8.42 9.59 -5.47
CA THR A 211 -8.23 10.70 -4.52
C THR A 211 -8.29 12.06 -5.19
N VAL A 212 -7.85 12.17 -6.44
CA VAL A 212 -7.89 13.39 -7.26
C VAL A 212 -9.14 13.45 -8.15
N GLY A 213 -9.90 12.34 -8.25
CA GLY A 213 -11.07 12.23 -9.13
C GLY A 213 -10.72 11.89 -10.58
N CYS A 214 -9.54 11.33 -10.84
CA CYS A 214 -9.08 10.95 -12.17
C CYS A 214 -8.96 9.44 -12.39
N GLY A 215 -9.36 8.62 -11.42
CA GLY A 215 -9.10 7.18 -11.44
C GLY A 215 -9.72 6.45 -12.62
N VAL A 216 -10.99 6.72 -12.95
CA VAL A 216 -11.66 6.14 -14.13
C VAL A 216 -10.97 6.59 -15.42
N ALA A 217 -10.59 7.87 -15.54
CA ALA A 217 -9.90 8.38 -16.73
C ALA A 217 -8.50 7.75 -16.88
N GLN A 218 -7.79 7.50 -15.79
CA GLN A 218 -6.52 6.77 -15.81
C GLN A 218 -6.72 5.33 -16.31
N TYR A 219 -7.75 4.63 -15.84
CA TYR A 219 -8.04 3.26 -16.29
C TYR A 219 -8.45 3.19 -17.76
N LEU A 220 -9.27 4.13 -18.25
CA LEU A 220 -9.59 4.19 -19.68
C LEU A 220 -8.34 4.39 -20.54
N ALA A 221 -7.46 5.31 -20.14
CA ALA A 221 -6.18 5.53 -20.83
C ALA A 221 -5.27 4.29 -20.79
N ALA A 222 -5.25 3.56 -19.67
CA ALA A 222 -4.50 2.33 -19.52
C ALA A 222 -5.03 1.19 -20.42
N ILE A 223 -6.36 1.05 -20.51
CA ILE A 223 -7.04 0.07 -21.35
C ILE A 223 -6.71 0.34 -22.83
N GLU A 224 -6.82 1.59 -23.27
CA GLU A 224 -6.40 1.98 -24.65
C GLU A 224 -4.92 1.72 -24.91
N ALA A 225 -4.06 1.80 -23.91
CA ALA A 225 -2.64 1.50 -24.02
C ALA A 225 -2.33 0.01 -24.04
N GLY A 226 -3.29 -0.86 -23.70
CA GLY A 226 -3.16 -2.32 -23.74
C GLY A 226 -2.83 -2.95 -22.39
N VAL A 227 -3.36 -2.44 -21.28
CA VAL A 227 -3.32 -3.11 -19.97
C VAL A 227 -4.24 -4.34 -19.97
N ASP A 228 -3.85 -5.40 -19.23
CA ASP A 228 -4.64 -6.64 -19.13
C ASP A 228 -5.54 -6.65 -17.88
N GLY A 229 -5.21 -5.88 -16.86
CA GLY A 229 -5.96 -5.89 -15.61
C GLY A 229 -6.02 -4.53 -14.94
N ILE A 230 -7.14 -4.28 -14.29
CA ILE A 230 -7.38 -3.08 -13.45
C ILE A 230 -7.82 -3.51 -12.06
N ASP A 231 -7.65 -2.62 -11.09
CA ASP A 231 -8.03 -2.83 -9.70
C ASP A 231 -9.24 -1.97 -9.35
N LEU A 232 -10.28 -2.59 -8.81
CA LEU A 232 -11.53 -1.93 -8.48
C LEU A 232 -11.94 -2.22 -7.04
N ALA A 233 -12.75 -1.35 -6.46
CA ALA A 233 -13.40 -1.57 -5.19
C ALA A 233 -14.92 -1.40 -5.33
N LYS A 234 -15.69 -1.94 -4.37
CA LYS A 234 -17.15 -1.76 -4.27
C LYS A 234 -17.49 -0.72 -3.22
N ASN A 235 -18.58 0.01 -3.42
CA ASN A 235 -19.16 0.81 -2.33
C ASN A 235 -19.47 -0.12 -1.11
N PRO A 236 -19.20 0.28 0.13
CA PRO A 236 -18.90 1.65 0.57
C PRO A 236 -17.40 2.02 0.62
N VAL A 237 -16.50 1.22 0.04
CA VAL A 237 -15.06 1.48 0.10
C VAL A 237 -14.44 1.89 -1.24
N SER A 238 -15.25 2.21 -2.24
CA SER A 238 -14.80 2.71 -3.54
C SER A 238 -14.79 4.23 -3.62
N GLY A 239 -14.07 4.78 -4.59
CA GLY A 239 -13.93 6.22 -4.82
C GLY A 239 -13.16 6.97 -3.73
N GLY A 240 -13.07 8.28 -3.84
CA GLY A 240 -12.34 9.12 -2.89
C GLY A 240 -10.92 8.62 -2.65
N THR A 241 -10.57 8.31 -1.41
CA THR A 241 -9.22 7.80 -1.07
C THR A 241 -8.94 6.37 -1.54
N SER A 242 -9.91 5.68 -2.13
CA SER A 242 -9.81 4.29 -2.59
C SER A 242 -9.85 4.18 -4.12
N GLN A 243 -9.97 2.97 -4.63
CA GLN A 243 -9.99 2.68 -6.07
C GLN A 243 -11.34 3.05 -6.69
N PRO A 244 -11.39 3.28 -8.02
CA PRO A 244 -12.63 3.41 -8.76
C PRO A 244 -13.60 2.25 -8.51
N ASP A 245 -14.90 2.56 -8.58
CA ASP A 245 -15.97 1.61 -8.33
C ASP A 245 -16.21 0.67 -9.51
N PHE A 246 -16.58 -0.60 -9.22
CA PHE A 246 -16.93 -1.61 -10.21
C PHE A 246 -18.04 -1.13 -11.16
N ILE A 247 -19.11 -0.56 -10.62
CA ILE A 247 -20.28 -0.11 -11.38
C ILE A 247 -19.92 1.11 -12.23
N SER A 248 -19.16 2.06 -11.66
CA SER A 248 -18.68 3.24 -12.38
C SER A 248 -17.80 2.86 -13.56
N MET A 249 -16.89 1.89 -13.37
CA MET A 249 -16.02 1.43 -14.46
C MET A 249 -16.79 0.64 -15.51
N TRP A 250 -17.71 -0.24 -15.10
CA TRP A 250 -18.61 -0.93 -16.03
C TRP A 250 -19.42 0.09 -16.89
N HIS A 251 -19.93 1.15 -16.25
CA HIS A 251 -20.65 2.20 -16.96
C HIS A 251 -19.74 2.95 -17.95
N ALA A 252 -18.52 3.27 -17.56
CA ALA A 252 -17.56 3.98 -18.40
C ALA A 252 -17.11 3.17 -19.63
N LEU A 253 -17.20 1.84 -19.58
CA LEU A 253 -16.86 0.97 -20.70
C LEU A 253 -18.00 0.74 -21.70
N LYS A 254 -19.22 1.22 -21.44
CA LYS A 254 -20.34 1.08 -22.38
C LYS A 254 -20.04 1.73 -23.71
N GLY A 255 -20.26 0.97 -24.79
CA GLY A 255 -20.00 1.43 -26.15
C GLY A 255 -18.55 1.31 -26.60
N THR A 256 -17.67 0.70 -25.79
CA THR A 256 -16.32 0.30 -26.18
C THR A 256 -16.28 -1.21 -26.50
N ASP A 257 -15.15 -1.68 -27.03
CA ASP A 257 -14.89 -3.11 -27.29
C ASP A 257 -14.48 -3.89 -26.01
N TYR A 258 -14.47 -3.23 -24.86
CA TYR A 258 -13.99 -3.79 -23.59
C TYR A 258 -15.15 -4.07 -22.64
N THR A 259 -15.01 -5.12 -21.85
CA THR A 259 -15.95 -5.50 -20.80
C THR A 259 -15.23 -5.96 -19.55
N LEU A 260 -15.93 -5.96 -18.43
CA LEU A 260 -15.45 -6.54 -17.17
C LEU A 260 -16.08 -7.94 -17.00
N ASP A 261 -15.26 -8.90 -16.61
CA ASP A 261 -15.67 -10.29 -16.44
C ASP A 261 -16.30 -10.52 -15.06
N PHE A 262 -17.57 -10.13 -14.94
CA PHE A 262 -18.42 -10.40 -13.77
C PHE A 262 -19.91 -10.32 -14.13
N ASP A 263 -20.75 -10.92 -13.30
CA ASP A 263 -22.21 -10.80 -13.39
C ASP A 263 -22.67 -9.46 -12.78
N PHE A 264 -23.20 -8.57 -13.63
CA PHE A 264 -23.58 -7.21 -13.23
C PHE A 264 -24.67 -7.19 -12.13
N GLU A 265 -25.72 -7.99 -12.27
CA GLU A 265 -26.82 -8.03 -11.28
C GLU A 265 -26.33 -8.55 -9.93
N LYS A 266 -25.44 -9.52 -9.95
CA LYS A 266 -24.81 -10.05 -8.73
C LYS A 266 -23.83 -9.07 -8.10
N ILE A 267 -23.13 -8.24 -8.88
CA ILE A 267 -22.29 -7.15 -8.32
C ILE A 267 -23.14 -6.10 -7.62
N LEU A 268 -24.33 -5.77 -8.16
CA LEU A 268 -25.27 -4.89 -7.45
C LEU A 268 -25.66 -5.48 -6.10
N THR A 269 -26.07 -6.75 -6.08
CA THR A 269 -26.40 -7.46 -4.84
C THR A 269 -25.22 -7.52 -3.87
N ALA A 270 -24.01 -7.83 -4.37
CA ALA A 270 -22.81 -7.87 -3.53
C ALA A 270 -22.48 -6.49 -2.93
N THR A 271 -22.76 -5.41 -3.66
CA THR A 271 -22.59 -4.04 -3.18
C THR A 271 -23.60 -3.73 -2.05
N GLU A 272 -24.86 -4.06 -2.21
CA GLU A 272 -25.90 -3.90 -1.17
C GLU A 272 -25.56 -4.67 0.10
N VAL A 273 -25.14 -5.94 -0.03
CA VAL A 273 -24.68 -6.75 1.11
C VAL A 273 -23.48 -6.10 1.79
N PHE A 274 -22.55 -5.55 1.01
CA PHE A 274 -21.36 -4.91 1.57
C PHE A 274 -21.69 -3.61 2.31
N GLU A 275 -22.60 -2.81 1.79
CA GLU A 275 -23.12 -1.61 2.48
C GLU A 275 -23.76 -1.98 3.82
N GLU A 276 -24.59 -3.03 3.84
CA GLU A 276 -25.21 -3.50 5.07
C GLU A 276 -24.17 -4.00 6.09
N CYS A 277 -23.14 -4.74 5.64
CA CYS A 277 -22.04 -5.17 6.48
C CYS A 277 -21.29 -4.01 7.14
N MET A 278 -21.14 -2.90 6.42
CA MET A 278 -20.30 -1.77 6.85
C MET A 278 -21.10 -0.60 7.44
N LYS A 279 -22.43 -0.66 7.53
CA LYS A 279 -23.30 0.46 7.92
C LYS A 279 -22.96 1.10 9.27
N ASP A 280 -22.46 0.30 10.20
CA ASP A 280 -22.12 0.76 11.55
C ASP A 280 -20.69 1.30 11.65
N TYR A 281 -19.87 1.18 10.60
CA TYR A 281 -18.51 1.68 10.61
C TYR A 281 -18.44 3.18 10.37
N PHE A 282 -17.64 3.88 11.16
CA PHE A 282 -17.40 5.31 10.94
C PHE A 282 -16.49 5.52 9.74
N VAL A 283 -16.98 6.28 8.77
CA VAL A 283 -16.22 6.73 7.60
C VAL A 283 -15.79 8.17 7.80
N PRO A 284 -14.49 8.46 7.86
CA PRO A 284 -14.01 9.84 7.88
C PRO A 284 -14.46 10.60 6.62
N PRO A 285 -14.92 11.87 6.72
CA PRO A 285 -15.33 12.65 5.55
C PRO A 285 -14.25 12.71 4.45
N GLU A 286 -12.98 12.80 4.85
CA GLU A 286 -11.84 12.86 3.93
C GLU A 286 -11.68 11.59 3.09
N ALA A 287 -12.18 10.46 3.56
CA ALA A 287 -12.11 9.20 2.81
C ALA A 287 -13.09 9.15 1.63
N ARG A 288 -14.19 9.89 1.72
CA ARG A 288 -15.25 9.91 0.69
C ARG A 288 -15.15 11.08 -0.28
N GLN A 289 -14.24 12.00 -0.05
CA GLN A 289 -14.13 13.22 -0.86
C GLN A 289 -12.98 13.09 -1.86
N VAL A 290 -13.22 13.60 -3.06
CA VAL A 290 -12.16 13.97 -3.98
C VAL A 290 -11.41 15.16 -3.38
N THR A 291 -10.10 15.06 -3.26
CA THR A 291 -9.24 16.12 -2.73
C THR A 291 -8.30 16.61 -3.82
N ALA A 292 -8.76 17.57 -4.62
CA ALA A 292 -8.04 18.07 -5.78
C ALA A 292 -6.63 18.62 -5.46
N LEU A 293 -6.39 19.09 -4.23
CA LEU A 293 -5.06 19.54 -3.79
C LEU A 293 -4.01 18.44 -3.81
N ILE A 294 -4.42 17.16 -3.77
CA ILE A 294 -3.50 16.02 -3.86
C ILE A 294 -2.82 15.98 -5.23
N ALA A 295 -3.44 16.51 -6.29
CA ALA A 295 -2.81 16.62 -7.61
C ALA A 295 -1.49 17.43 -7.59
N VAL A 296 -1.38 18.35 -6.66
CA VAL A 296 -0.19 19.22 -6.51
C VAL A 296 0.61 18.92 -5.23
N SER A 297 0.13 18.00 -4.42
CA SER A 297 0.72 17.59 -3.13
C SER A 297 0.52 16.08 -2.94
N PRO A 298 1.27 15.24 -3.68
CA PRO A 298 1.01 13.81 -3.74
C PRO A 298 0.99 13.14 -2.36
N MET A 299 -0.15 12.52 -2.02
CA MET A 299 -0.34 11.72 -0.81
C MET A 299 -1.22 10.51 -1.14
N PRO A 300 -0.84 9.29 -0.72
CA PRO A 300 -1.70 8.11 -0.92
C PRO A 300 -3.05 8.28 -0.23
N GLY A 301 -4.12 7.77 -0.87
CA GLY A 301 -5.46 7.83 -0.30
C GLY A 301 -5.52 7.21 1.10
N GLY A 302 -4.97 6.00 1.28
CA GLY A 302 -4.92 5.35 2.59
C GLY A 302 -4.11 6.11 3.64
N ALA A 303 -3.04 6.82 3.24
CA ALA A 303 -2.27 7.67 4.14
C ALA A 303 -3.06 8.94 4.53
N LEU A 304 -3.81 9.53 3.61
CA LEU A 304 -4.68 10.67 3.92
C LEU A 304 -5.68 10.29 5.00
N THR A 305 -6.39 9.17 4.85
CA THR A 305 -7.34 8.68 5.86
C THR A 305 -6.67 8.36 7.19
N ALA A 306 -5.58 7.61 7.20
CA ALA A 306 -4.89 7.23 8.45
C ALA A 306 -4.35 8.45 9.20
N ASN A 307 -3.75 9.40 8.50
CA ASN A 307 -3.18 10.60 9.10
C ASN A 307 -4.25 11.56 9.61
N THR A 308 -5.36 11.74 8.89
CA THR A 308 -6.49 12.57 9.37
C THR A 308 -7.17 11.95 10.59
N MET A 309 -7.30 10.62 10.64
CA MET A 309 -7.77 9.93 11.83
C MET A 309 -6.86 10.16 13.03
N MET A 310 -5.54 10.04 12.85
CA MET A 310 -4.54 10.31 13.90
C MET A 310 -4.62 11.78 14.34
N MET A 311 -4.65 12.73 13.39
CA MET A 311 -4.73 14.17 13.74
C MET A 311 -6.03 14.52 14.50
N ARG A 312 -7.15 13.84 14.24
CA ARG A 312 -8.38 13.96 15.05
C ARG A 312 -8.15 13.50 16.48
N ASP A 313 -7.52 12.34 16.66
CA ASP A 313 -7.27 11.77 17.99
C ASP A 313 -6.44 12.71 18.86
N ILE A 314 -5.43 13.35 18.28
CA ILE A 314 -4.55 14.32 18.96
C ILE A 314 -5.03 15.78 18.81
N LYS A 315 -6.24 16.02 18.29
CA LYS A 315 -6.89 17.33 18.14
C LYS A 315 -6.11 18.35 17.29
N THR A 316 -5.36 17.89 16.31
CA THR A 316 -4.52 18.75 15.43
C THR A 316 -5.01 18.79 13.98
N LEU A 317 -6.21 18.30 13.66
CA LEU A 317 -6.75 18.25 12.29
C LEU A 317 -6.79 19.63 11.62
N HIS A 318 -6.93 20.70 12.39
CA HIS A 318 -6.90 22.08 11.89
C HIS A 318 -5.57 22.47 11.22
N LEU A 319 -4.50 21.71 11.44
CA LEU A 319 -3.19 21.90 10.79
C LEU A 319 -3.12 21.25 9.40
N LEU A 320 -4.04 20.34 9.06
CA LEU A 320 -4.00 19.57 7.82
C LEU A 320 -3.80 20.43 6.55
N PRO A 321 -4.51 21.56 6.35
CA PRO A 321 -4.30 22.39 5.15
C PRO A 321 -2.88 22.94 5.04
N LYS A 322 -2.23 23.22 6.18
CA LYS A 322 -0.83 23.68 6.20
C LYS A 322 0.14 22.55 5.89
N VAL A 323 -0.12 21.35 6.42
CA VAL A 323 0.69 20.14 6.16
C VAL A 323 0.62 19.77 4.69
N ILE A 324 -0.57 19.78 4.07
CA ILE A 324 -0.72 19.52 2.63
C ILE A 324 0.07 20.53 1.80
N LYS A 325 0.07 21.82 2.18
CA LYS A 325 0.86 22.85 1.48
C LYS A 325 2.37 22.70 1.66
N GLU A 326 2.82 22.08 2.75
CA GLU A 326 4.24 21.86 3.04
C GLU A 326 4.80 20.61 2.34
N LEU A 327 3.95 19.61 2.04
CA LEU A 327 4.36 18.35 1.42
C LEU A 327 5.17 18.51 0.12
N PRO A 328 4.79 19.36 -0.84
CA PRO A 328 5.56 19.56 -2.08
C PRO A 328 7.03 19.90 -1.84
N GLU A 329 7.31 20.74 -0.87
CA GLU A 329 8.69 21.13 -0.51
C GLU A 329 9.44 19.95 0.13
N VAL A 330 8.78 19.21 1.02
CA VAL A 330 9.38 18.01 1.66
C VAL A 330 9.68 16.93 0.64
N VAL A 331 8.78 16.67 -0.31
CA VAL A 331 8.98 15.72 -1.41
C VAL A 331 10.12 16.15 -2.31
N ARG A 332 10.14 17.44 -2.73
CA ARG A 332 11.16 18.01 -3.61
C ARG A 332 12.56 17.88 -3.01
N LEU A 333 12.73 18.30 -1.76
CA LEU A 333 14.02 18.28 -1.09
C LEU A 333 14.46 16.88 -0.64
N GLY A 334 13.50 15.93 -0.51
CA GLY A 334 13.74 14.54 -0.14
C GLY A 334 14.10 13.61 -1.30
N GLY A 335 14.22 14.13 -2.55
CA GLY A 335 14.66 13.32 -3.69
C GLY A 335 13.56 12.55 -4.42
N PHE A 336 12.31 13.01 -4.33
CA PHE A 336 11.15 12.51 -5.11
C PHE A 336 10.81 11.03 -4.92
N GLY A 337 10.97 10.47 -3.71
CA GLY A 337 10.40 9.15 -3.42
C GLY A 337 8.90 9.12 -3.72
N THR A 338 8.37 7.97 -4.09
CA THR A 338 6.97 7.86 -4.48
C THR A 338 6.00 8.01 -3.31
N SER A 339 4.80 8.49 -3.61
CA SER A 339 3.70 8.58 -2.66
C SER A 339 3.10 7.21 -2.35
N VAL A 340 3.90 6.32 -1.79
CA VAL A 340 3.51 5.01 -1.23
C VAL A 340 4.18 4.80 0.11
N THR A 341 3.61 3.93 0.95
CA THR A 341 4.19 3.56 2.25
C THR A 341 5.50 2.77 2.05
N PRO A 342 6.59 3.01 2.81
CA PRO A 342 6.65 3.88 3.99
C PRO A 342 6.95 5.36 3.69
N VAL A 343 7.49 5.69 2.53
CA VAL A 343 8.01 7.02 2.19
C VAL A 343 6.95 8.14 2.35
N SER A 344 5.71 7.86 1.98
CA SER A 344 4.61 8.81 2.19
C SER A 344 4.40 9.18 3.66
N GLN A 345 4.65 8.24 4.60
CA GLN A 345 4.60 8.53 6.04
C GLN A 345 5.79 9.40 6.47
N PHE A 346 6.98 9.15 5.92
CA PHE A 346 8.15 9.96 6.21
C PHE A 346 7.94 11.42 5.76
N TYR A 347 7.40 11.60 4.58
CA TYR A 347 7.05 12.92 4.05
C TYR A 347 5.98 13.62 4.90
N PHE A 348 4.92 12.90 5.26
CA PHE A 348 3.87 13.47 6.10
C PHE A 348 4.39 13.88 7.48
N GLN A 349 5.15 13.02 8.14
CA GLN A 349 5.74 13.30 9.45
C GLN A 349 6.69 14.49 9.40
N GLN A 350 7.50 14.61 8.35
CA GLN A 350 8.39 15.74 8.17
C GLN A 350 7.61 17.04 7.89
N ALA A 351 6.60 17.00 7.02
CA ALA A 351 5.74 18.16 6.75
C ALA A 351 4.99 18.61 8.01
N TYR A 352 4.47 17.65 8.79
CA TYR A 352 3.83 17.94 10.08
C TYR A 352 4.82 18.58 11.06
N ALA A 353 6.03 18.05 11.19
CA ALA A 353 7.07 18.62 12.05
C ALA A 353 7.46 20.04 11.61
N ASN A 354 7.57 20.28 10.30
CA ASN A 354 7.83 21.61 9.76
C ASN A 354 6.74 22.63 10.12
N VAL A 355 5.48 22.20 10.05
CA VAL A 355 4.32 23.07 10.41
C VAL A 355 4.23 23.29 11.92
N ALA A 356 4.44 22.25 12.72
CA ALA A 356 4.24 22.31 14.17
C ALA A 356 5.41 22.97 14.92
N LEU A 357 6.65 22.74 14.47
CA LEU A 357 7.86 23.16 15.18
C LEU A 357 8.62 24.29 14.45
N GLY A 358 8.28 24.54 13.18
CA GLY A 358 9.00 25.44 12.27
C GLY A 358 9.85 24.66 11.28
N ARG A 359 9.86 25.16 10.03
CA ARG A 359 10.47 24.51 8.86
C ARG A 359 11.94 24.16 9.13
N TRP A 360 12.28 22.87 8.95
CA TRP A 360 13.61 22.27 9.08
C TRP A 360 14.28 22.40 10.45
N LYS A 361 13.58 22.84 11.50
CA LYS A 361 14.13 22.84 12.85
C LYS A 361 14.38 21.42 13.37
N LYS A 362 13.56 20.46 12.93
CA LYS A 362 13.69 19.03 13.27
C LYS A 362 13.60 18.19 12.01
N ILE A 363 14.59 17.35 11.77
CA ILE A 363 14.53 16.26 10.81
C ILE A 363 13.95 15.05 11.53
N THR A 364 12.84 14.51 11.02
CA THR A 364 12.25 13.28 11.57
C THR A 364 13.15 12.09 11.27
N PRO A 365 13.18 11.07 12.14
CA PRO A 365 14.12 9.96 12.01
C PRO A 365 14.09 9.30 10.64
N ASP A 366 12.92 8.87 10.20
CA ASP A 366 12.80 8.07 8.98
C ASP A 366 13.02 8.90 7.71
N TYR A 367 12.58 10.16 7.69
CA TYR A 367 12.89 11.08 6.59
C TYR A 367 14.41 11.33 6.51
N GLY A 368 15.07 11.55 7.65
CA GLY A 368 16.51 11.73 7.71
C GLY A 368 17.27 10.49 7.23
N ASP A 369 16.87 9.32 7.68
CA ASP A 369 17.48 8.06 7.26
C ASP A 369 17.24 7.78 5.77
N MET A 370 16.06 8.13 5.23
CA MET A 370 15.77 8.03 3.79
C MET A 370 16.70 8.92 2.96
N VAL A 371 16.83 10.20 3.28
CA VAL A 371 17.69 11.13 2.50
C VAL A 371 19.18 10.80 2.63
N LEU A 372 19.56 10.07 3.67
CA LEU A 372 20.93 9.53 3.86
C LEU A 372 21.14 8.17 3.19
N GLY A 373 20.16 7.59 2.51
CA GLY A 373 20.30 6.36 1.73
C GLY A 373 20.09 5.06 2.51
N TYR A 374 19.66 5.11 3.77
CA TYR A 374 19.43 3.92 4.58
C TYR A 374 18.21 3.11 4.16
N PHE A 375 17.34 3.63 3.30
CA PHE A 375 16.20 2.92 2.69
C PHE A 375 16.43 2.56 1.21
N GLY A 376 17.60 2.83 0.67
CA GLY A 376 17.93 2.72 -0.75
C GLY A 376 18.11 4.09 -1.41
N GLN A 377 18.22 4.09 -2.73
CA GLN A 377 18.45 5.32 -3.49
C GLN A 377 17.12 5.97 -3.86
N THR A 378 17.01 7.27 -3.57
CA THR A 378 15.92 8.11 -4.04
C THR A 378 15.96 8.30 -5.56
N PRO A 379 14.80 8.56 -6.23
CA PRO A 379 14.73 8.78 -7.69
C PRO A 379 15.69 9.85 -8.22
N VAL A 380 15.84 10.95 -7.47
CA VAL A 380 16.89 11.94 -7.69
C VAL A 380 17.65 12.19 -6.38
N ARG A 381 18.82 12.79 -6.46
CA ARG A 381 19.60 13.12 -5.25
C ARG A 381 18.82 14.10 -4.38
N PRO A 382 18.69 13.86 -3.06
CA PRO A 382 18.12 14.83 -2.14
C PRO A 382 18.92 16.14 -2.11
N ASP A 383 18.25 17.19 -1.67
CA ASP A 383 18.87 18.52 -1.54
C ASP A 383 20.11 18.47 -0.62
N PRO A 384 21.27 19.02 -1.03
CA PRO A 384 22.51 18.93 -0.24
C PRO A 384 22.42 19.58 1.15
N GLU A 385 21.62 20.61 1.33
CA GLU A 385 21.47 21.25 2.64
C GLU A 385 20.61 20.38 3.58
N ILE A 386 19.61 19.70 3.03
CA ILE A 386 18.80 18.73 3.78
C ILE A 386 19.64 17.50 4.16
N VAL A 387 20.49 17.02 3.25
CA VAL A 387 21.43 15.93 3.55
C VAL A 387 22.37 16.32 4.70
N LYS A 388 23.04 17.48 4.65
CA LYS A 388 23.90 17.98 5.74
C LYS A 388 23.15 18.10 7.07
N LEU A 389 21.89 18.59 7.01
CA LEU A 389 21.08 18.73 8.19
C LEU A 389 20.70 17.38 8.78
N ALA A 390 20.38 16.38 7.91
CA ALA A 390 20.12 15.00 8.31
C ALA A 390 21.36 14.36 8.94
N GLU A 391 22.54 14.46 8.33
CA GLU A 391 23.79 13.94 8.90
C GLU A 391 24.03 14.49 10.32
N LYS A 392 23.87 15.80 10.48
CA LYS A 392 24.06 16.47 11.77
C LYS A 392 23.07 15.99 12.83
N GLN A 393 21.75 15.93 12.49
CA GLN A 393 20.72 15.61 13.46
C GLN A 393 20.58 14.11 13.72
N ARG A 394 20.80 13.26 12.70
CA ARG A 394 20.77 11.81 12.83
C ARG A 394 22.09 11.23 13.37
N LYS A 395 23.17 11.99 13.30
CA LYS A 395 24.55 11.54 13.61
C LYS A 395 24.96 10.29 12.80
N LYS A 396 24.57 10.28 11.53
CA LYS A 396 24.83 9.21 10.58
C LYS A 396 25.45 9.81 9.31
N ALA A 397 26.40 9.11 8.67
CA ALA A 397 26.91 9.46 7.36
C ALA A 397 25.98 8.98 6.24
N ILE A 398 26.17 9.50 5.03
CA ILE A 398 25.47 8.99 3.83
C ILE A 398 25.84 7.52 3.62
N TYR A 399 24.85 6.70 3.32
CA TYR A 399 25.02 5.28 3.04
C TYR A 399 24.72 4.97 1.57
N HIS A 400 25.57 4.20 0.92
CA HIS A 400 25.47 3.85 -0.50
C HIS A 400 25.31 2.35 -0.76
N GLY A 401 25.40 1.53 0.29
CA GLY A 401 25.31 0.08 0.22
C GLY A 401 23.90 -0.47 0.11
N ASP A 402 23.76 -1.78 0.24
CA ASP A 402 22.46 -2.45 0.35
C ASP A 402 21.89 -2.23 1.77
N PRO A 403 20.70 -1.65 1.91
CA PRO A 403 20.06 -1.48 3.23
C PRO A 403 19.94 -2.77 4.05
N LEU A 404 19.82 -3.93 3.41
CA LEU A 404 19.73 -5.23 4.08
C LEU A 404 21.03 -5.66 4.77
N ASP A 405 22.19 -5.12 4.35
CA ASP A 405 23.47 -5.44 4.96
C ASP A 405 23.67 -4.75 6.34
N LEU A 406 22.79 -3.82 6.67
CA LEU A 406 22.78 -3.13 7.96
C LEU A 406 22.01 -3.87 9.05
N LEU A 407 21.32 -4.94 8.71
CA LEU A 407 20.36 -5.61 9.57
C LEU A 407 20.89 -6.98 10.02
N GLU A 408 20.93 -7.19 11.32
CA GLU A 408 21.18 -8.49 11.92
C GLU A 408 19.98 -9.43 11.73
N PRO A 409 20.15 -10.75 11.71
CA PRO A 409 19.06 -11.72 11.61
C PRO A 409 17.94 -11.48 12.64
N GLY A 410 16.71 -11.43 12.17
CA GLY A 410 15.55 -11.08 12.99
C GLY A 410 14.96 -12.28 13.75
N ILE A 411 15.03 -13.49 13.18
CA ILE A 411 14.47 -14.70 13.81
C ILE A 411 15.07 -14.94 15.20
N PRO A 412 16.40 -14.89 15.43
CA PRO A 412 16.95 -15.10 16.76
C PRO A 412 16.50 -14.04 17.79
N ALA A 413 16.34 -12.78 17.34
CA ALA A 413 15.89 -11.69 18.21
C ALA A 413 14.41 -11.87 18.61
N ALA A 414 13.55 -12.22 17.64
CA ALA A 414 12.14 -12.48 17.90
C ALA A 414 11.95 -13.73 18.78
N THR A 415 12.72 -14.79 18.56
CA THR A 415 12.69 -16.02 19.38
C THR A 415 13.01 -15.71 20.85
N ARG A 416 14.14 -15.02 21.11
CA ARG A 416 14.49 -14.61 22.49
C ARG A 416 13.37 -13.80 23.14
N LYS A 417 12.76 -12.86 22.41
CA LYS A 417 11.67 -12.06 22.94
C LYS A 417 10.43 -12.89 23.29
N LEU A 418 10.11 -13.92 22.53
CA LEU A 418 9.03 -14.86 22.85
C LEU A 418 9.35 -15.68 24.08
N GLU A 419 10.57 -16.25 24.17
CA GLU A 419 11.04 -17.05 25.30
C GLU A 419 11.03 -16.27 26.61
N GLU A 420 11.49 -15.00 26.60
CA GLU A 420 11.47 -14.10 27.76
C GLU A 420 10.04 -13.88 28.33
N HIS A 421 9.01 -14.07 27.50
CA HIS A 421 7.60 -13.91 27.90
C HIS A 421 6.87 -15.26 28.03
N GLY A 422 7.59 -16.40 27.93
CA GLY A 422 6.99 -17.73 28.05
C GLY A 422 6.05 -18.09 26.89
N LEU A 423 6.23 -17.46 25.72
CA LEU A 423 5.42 -17.67 24.54
C LEU A 423 6.07 -18.70 23.59
N PRO A 424 5.28 -19.53 22.87
CA PRO A 424 5.81 -20.49 21.93
C PRO A 424 6.47 -19.79 20.73
N SER A 425 7.66 -20.27 20.34
CA SER A 425 8.45 -19.74 19.23
C SER A 425 8.02 -20.39 17.90
N THR A 426 6.72 -20.30 17.56
CA THR A 426 6.25 -20.70 16.24
C THR A 426 6.65 -19.70 15.17
N GLU A 427 6.67 -20.12 13.90
CA GLU A 427 7.03 -19.21 12.79
C GLU A 427 6.08 -18.02 12.69
N GLU A 428 4.78 -18.23 12.95
CA GLU A 428 3.78 -17.17 13.01
C GLU A 428 4.10 -16.17 14.12
N ASN A 429 4.38 -16.64 15.34
CA ASN A 429 4.68 -15.76 16.46
C ASN A 429 5.99 -15.00 16.24
N ILE A 430 7.02 -15.64 15.67
CA ILE A 430 8.27 -14.99 15.27
C ILE A 430 8.00 -13.88 14.27
N PHE A 431 7.18 -14.15 13.23
CA PHE A 431 6.84 -13.14 12.23
C PHE A 431 6.01 -11.99 12.82
N ILE A 432 5.06 -12.29 13.72
CA ILE A 432 4.27 -11.27 14.44
C ILE A 432 5.19 -10.36 15.26
N ILE A 433 6.13 -10.92 16.03
CA ILE A 433 7.07 -10.12 16.84
C ILE A 433 7.97 -9.27 15.95
N ALA A 434 8.50 -9.82 14.86
CA ALA A 434 9.40 -9.10 13.96
C ALA A 434 8.69 -7.94 13.22
N SER A 435 7.45 -8.17 12.75
CA SER A 435 6.73 -7.21 11.91
C SER A 435 5.77 -6.28 12.66
N CYS A 436 5.35 -6.65 13.87
CA CYS A 436 4.38 -5.90 14.68
C CYS A 436 4.95 -5.41 16.02
N GLU A 437 6.18 -5.78 16.35
CA GLU A 437 6.93 -5.32 17.53
C GLU A 437 6.14 -5.43 18.86
N GLY A 438 6.09 -4.33 19.65
CA GLY A 438 5.39 -4.31 20.94
C GLY A 438 3.90 -4.58 20.83
N LYS A 439 3.23 -4.14 19.75
CA LYS A 439 1.81 -4.42 19.52
C LYS A 439 1.52 -5.88 19.19
N GLY A 440 2.44 -6.53 18.49
CA GLY A 440 2.37 -7.97 18.27
C GLY A 440 2.53 -8.75 19.58
N LEU A 441 3.42 -8.30 20.45
CA LEU A 441 3.58 -8.88 21.79
C LEU A 441 2.35 -8.68 22.66
N ASP A 442 1.76 -7.48 22.68
CA ASP A 442 0.50 -7.21 23.41
C ASP A 442 -0.61 -8.18 22.96
N PHE A 443 -0.70 -8.45 21.64
CA PHE A 443 -1.67 -9.41 21.12
C PHE A 443 -1.40 -10.83 21.61
N LEU A 444 -0.16 -11.32 21.50
CA LEU A 444 0.20 -12.67 21.92
C LEU A 444 0.03 -12.91 23.43
N LEU A 445 0.14 -11.86 24.24
CA LEU A 445 -0.11 -11.87 25.68
C LEU A 445 -1.60 -11.70 26.05
N GLY A 446 -2.50 -11.55 25.06
CA GLY A 446 -3.92 -11.30 25.30
C GLY A 446 -4.22 -9.90 25.90
N GLN A 447 -3.32 -8.94 25.71
CA GLN A 447 -3.43 -7.57 26.23
C GLN A 447 -3.94 -6.56 25.22
N SER A 448 -4.06 -6.96 23.94
CA SER A 448 -4.61 -6.12 22.87
C SER A 448 -6.08 -5.78 23.11
N LYS A 449 -6.46 -4.56 22.71
CA LYS A 449 -7.84 -4.09 22.81
C LYS A 449 -8.41 -3.81 21.43
N VAL A 450 -9.71 -4.11 21.28
CA VAL A 450 -10.44 -3.71 20.08
C VAL A 450 -10.57 -2.19 20.05
N ASN A 451 -10.09 -1.58 18.96
CA ASN A 451 -10.17 -0.15 18.68
C ASN A 451 -10.69 0.08 17.25
N VAL A 452 -11.83 -0.51 16.99
CA VAL A 452 -12.58 -0.35 15.75
C VAL A 452 -13.58 0.79 15.92
N ARG A 453 -13.68 1.68 14.95
CA ARG A 453 -14.59 2.84 15.03
C ARG A 453 -15.95 2.45 14.45
N LYS A 454 -16.90 2.16 15.32
CA LYS A 454 -18.32 2.00 14.96
C LYS A 454 -19.11 3.22 15.46
N GLN A 455 -20.11 3.63 14.69
CA GLN A 455 -21.03 4.68 15.12
C GLN A 455 -21.90 4.11 16.27
N SER A 456 -22.08 4.89 17.34
CA SER A 456 -23.07 4.51 18.36
C SER A 456 -24.47 4.72 17.78
N ALA A 457 -25.41 3.86 18.11
CA ALA A 457 -26.82 3.94 17.67
C ALA A 457 -27.45 5.33 17.94
N THR A 458 -26.88 6.13 18.82
CA THR A 458 -27.34 7.48 19.19
C THR A 458 -26.89 8.58 18.20
N SER A 459 -25.90 8.33 17.32
CA SER A 459 -25.40 9.33 16.38
C SER A 459 -26.07 9.32 15.00
N GLN A 460 -27.00 8.40 14.76
CA GLN A 460 -27.75 8.30 13.52
C GLN A 460 -29.00 9.20 13.47
N LEU A 461 -29.31 9.92 14.55
CA LEU A 461 -30.51 10.75 14.69
C LEU A 461 -30.25 12.27 14.72
N ASN A 462 -29.04 12.72 14.37
CA ASN A 462 -28.74 14.17 14.28
C ASN A 462 -28.13 14.54 12.94
#